data_ba2831b908cdd28a10779648e9157667
#
_entry.id   ba2831b908cdd28a10779648e9157667
#
_cell.length_a   1.000
_cell.length_b   1.000
_cell.length_c   1.000
_cell.angle_alpha   90.00
_cell.angle_beta   90.00
_cell.angle_gamma   90.00
#
_symmetry.space_group_name_H-M   'P 1'
#
loop_
_entity.id
_entity.type
_entity.pdbx_description
1 polymer ?
#
loop_
_entity_poly.entity_id
_entity_poly.type
_entity_poly.pdbx_seq_one_letter_code
_entity_poly.pdbx_strand_id
1 'polypeptide(L)'
;VVPHRRRLVVLAGAVTLLAPALAAGPRIHTVVMEGIRFVPETLEVQRGDTVEWVNRDVVPHTVTAAGVFDSGNIAPNARWKRVMGKAGTVPYACTFHPTMKGTLQVR
;
A
#
# COMPACT_ATOMS: atom_id res chain seq x y z
N VAL A 1 31.28 -62.17 28.02
CA VAL A 1 30.67 -60.86 28.34
C VAL A 1 30.58 -60.04 27.08
N VAL A 2 29.43 -59.87 26.54
CA VAL A 2 29.21 -59.06 25.35
C VAL A 2 29.09 -57.58 25.79
N PRO A 3 30.00 -56.69 25.35
CA PRO A 3 29.89 -55.32 25.71
C PRO A 3 28.62 -54.77 25.05
N HIS A 4 27.67 -54.37 25.85
CA HIS A 4 26.53 -53.61 25.34
C HIS A 4 27.04 -52.28 24.80
N ARG A 5 27.16 -52.21 23.50
CA ARG A 5 27.31 -50.91 22.85
C ARG A 5 26.00 -50.13 23.04
N ARG A 6 26.01 -49.22 23.99
CA ARG A 6 24.96 -48.23 24.09
C ARG A 6 25.02 -47.42 22.79
N ARG A 7 24.10 -47.68 21.88
CA ARG A 7 23.89 -46.79 20.75
C ARG A 7 23.34 -45.47 21.30
N LEU A 8 24.18 -44.45 21.26
CA LEU A 8 23.72 -43.11 21.49
C LEU A 8 22.79 -42.77 20.29
N VAL A 9 21.50 -42.79 20.54
CA VAL A 9 20.54 -42.22 19.59
C VAL A 9 20.63 -40.70 19.77
N VAL A 10 21.41 -40.04 18.91
CA VAL A 10 21.38 -38.59 18.81
C VAL A 10 20.09 -38.26 18.07
N LEU A 11 19.05 -37.93 18.83
CA LEU A 11 17.89 -37.29 18.28
C LEU A 11 18.34 -35.88 17.84
N ALA A 12 18.70 -35.74 16.56
CA ALA A 12 18.83 -34.45 15.95
C ALA A 12 17.43 -33.85 15.88
N GLY A 13 17.04 -33.15 16.92
CA GLY A 13 15.85 -32.32 16.88
C GLY A 13 16.08 -31.29 15.78
N ALA A 14 15.30 -31.36 14.70
CA ALA A 14 15.25 -30.27 13.75
C ALA A 14 14.69 -29.05 14.48
N VAL A 15 15.57 -28.15 14.91
CA VAL A 15 15.17 -26.82 15.36
C VAL A 15 14.76 -26.06 14.12
N THR A 16 13.47 -26.06 13.84
CA THR A 16 12.92 -25.18 12.82
C THR A 16 13.01 -23.75 13.39
N LEU A 17 14.10 -23.07 13.08
CA LEU A 17 14.16 -21.63 13.29
C LEU A 17 13.18 -21.00 12.31
N LEU A 18 11.98 -20.68 12.81
CA LEU A 18 11.11 -19.72 12.14
C LEU A 18 11.88 -18.40 12.15
N ALA A 19 12.51 -18.08 11.01
CA ALA A 19 12.98 -16.73 10.80
C ALA A 19 11.78 -15.79 11.00
N PRO A 20 11.87 -14.77 11.89
CA PRO A 20 10.80 -13.79 11.97
C PRO A 20 10.57 -13.26 10.56
N ALA A 21 9.33 -13.32 10.10
CA ALA A 21 8.96 -12.68 8.84
C ALA A 21 9.43 -11.23 8.95
N LEU A 22 10.42 -10.86 8.14
CA LEU A 22 10.81 -9.47 8.03
C LEU A 22 9.58 -8.72 7.60
N ALA A 23 9.05 -7.88 8.49
CA ALA A 23 7.98 -6.98 8.13
C ALA A 23 8.43 -6.22 6.89
N ALA A 24 7.67 -6.32 5.80
CA ALA A 24 7.96 -5.57 4.62
C ALA A 24 8.03 -4.09 5.00
N GLY A 25 9.08 -3.39 4.56
CA GLY A 25 9.17 -1.94 4.72
C GLY A 25 8.02 -1.23 3.99
N PRO A 26 7.96 0.12 4.07
CA PRO A 26 6.97 0.92 3.39
C PRO A 26 6.89 0.58 1.90
N ARG A 27 5.67 0.56 1.37
CA ARG A 27 5.37 0.25 -0.03
C ARG A 27 4.91 1.48 -0.77
N ILE A 28 5.03 1.43 -2.10
CA ILE A 28 4.44 2.40 -3.01
C ILE A 28 3.27 1.73 -3.71
N HIS A 29 2.09 2.35 -3.64
CA HIS A 29 0.88 1.93 -4.31
C HIS A 29 0.56 2.93 -5.40
N THR A 30 0.06 2.45 -6.53
CA THR A 30 -0.32 3.31 -7.65
C THR A 30 -1.83 3.30 -7.84
N VAL A 31 -2.41 4.49 -7.93
CA VAL A 31 -3.78 4.73 -8.38
C VAL A 31 -3.71 5.40 -9.74
N VAL A 32 -4.36 4.83 -10.73
CA VAL A 32 -4.43 5.40 -12.07
C VAL A 32 -5.71 6.22 -12.20
N MET A 33 -5.61 7.41 -12.74
CA MET A 33 -6.76 8.23 -13.14
C MET A 33 -6.97 8.05 -14.64
N GLU A 34 -8.02 7.33 -15.00
CA GLU A 34 -8.32 6.97 -16.39
C GLU A 34 -9.83 6.80 -16.56
N GLY A 35 -10.38 7.37 -17.64
CA GLY A 35 -11.82 7.37 -17.89
C GLY A 35 -12.59 8.16 -16.85
N ILE A 36 -12.01 9.23 -16.30
CA ILE A 36 -12.60 10.05 -15.22
C ILE A 36 -12.96 9.19 -14.01
N ARG A 37 -12.03 8.31 -13.64
CA ARG A 37 -12.11 7.39 -12.48
C ARG A 37 -10.77 7.28 -11.80
N PHE A 38 -10.80 7.01 -10.50
CA PHE A 38 -9.65 6.49 -9.76
C PHE A 38 -9.67 4.96 -9.82
N VAL A 39 -8.58 4.36 -10.26
CA VAL A 39 -8.45 2.90 -10.41
C VAL A 39 -7.21 2.41 -9.65
N PRO A 40 -7.37 1.60 -8.60
CA PRO A 40 -8.63 1.17 -8.00
C PRO A 40 -9.36 2.32 -7.29
N GLU A 41 -10.67 2.21 -7.17
CA GLU A 41 -11.49 3.20 -6.46
C GLU A 41 -11.26 3.16 -4.95
N THR A 42 -11.10 1.96 -4.39
CA THR A 42 -10.76 1.73 -2.99
C THR A 42 -9.42 1.02 -2.90
N LEU A 43 -8.54 1.55 -2.06
CA LEU A 43 -7.20 1.02 -1.86
C LEU A 43 -6.89 0.91 -0.37
N GLU A 44 -6.43 -0.26 0.06
CA GLU A 44 -5.94 -0.49 1.40
C GLU A 44 -4.42 -0.31 1.43
N VAL A 45 -3.93 0.49 2.37
CA VAL A 45 -2.51 0.75 2.57
C VAL A 45 -2.16 0.71 4.05
N GLN A 46 -0.88 0.56 4.37
CA GLN A 46 -0.37 0.66 5.74
C GLN A 46 0.12 2.08 6.02
N ARG A 47 0.08 2.51 7.28
CA ARG A 47 0.75 3.75 7.70
C ARG A 47 2.21 3.72 7.28
N GLY A 48 2.68 4.81 6.72
CA GLY A 48 4.03 4.95 6.18
C GLY A 48 4.17 4.59 4.71
N ASP A 49 3.15 3.94 4.12
CA ASP A 49 3.14 3.68 2.68
C ASP A 49 2.95 4.98 1.89
N THR A 50 3.45 4.98 0.67
CA THR A 50 3.24 6.07 -0.29
C THR A 50 2.16 5.66 -1.29
N VAL A 51 1.26 6.57 -1.59
CA VAL A 51 0.33 6.43 -2.72
C VAL A 51 0.75 7.40 -3.81
N GLU A 52 0.84 6.90 -5.02
CA GLU A 52 1.12 7.67 -6.23
C GLU A 52 -0.09 7.64 -7.14
N TRP A 53 -0.62 8.82 -7.48
CA TRP A 53 -1.66 8.98 -8.48
C TRP A 53 -1.05 9.38 -9.81
N VAL A 54 -1.44 8.67 -10.87
CA VAL A 54 -0.94 8.88 -12.22
C VAL A 54 -2.10 9.27 -13.11
N ASN A 55 -2.05 10.46 -13.71
CA ASN A 55 -3.10 10.91 -14.61
C ASN A 55 -2.84 10.40 -16.03
N ARG A 56 -3.67 9.46 -16.48
CA ARG A 56 -3.65 8.91 -17.85
C ARG A 56 -4.80 9.42 -18.72
N ASP A 57 -5.58 10.34 -18.20
CA ASP A 57 -6.58 11.03 -19.00
C ASP A 57 -5.98 12.21 -19.79
N VAL A 58 -6.72 12.70 -20.74
CA VAL A 58 -6.33 13.86 -21.56
C VAL A 58 -6.74 15.19 -20.91
N VAL A 59 -7.38 15.14 -19.75
CA VAL A 59 -7.83 16.30 -18.98
C VAL A 59 -7.14 16.32 -17.62
N PRO A 60 -6.96 17.51 -16.99
CA PRO A 60 -6.42 17.58 -15.64
C PRO A 60 -7.38 17.03 -14.60
N HIS A 61 -6.82 16.51 -13.51
CA HIS A 61 -7.55 16.06 -12.33
C HIS A 61 -6.93 16.61 -11.06
N THR A 62 -7.63 16.49 -9.96
CA THR A 62 -7.09 16.69 -8.61
C THR A 62 -7.32 15.46 -7.76
N VAL A 63 -6.54 15.33 -6.69
CA VAL A 63 -6.76 14.36 -5.61
C VAL A 63 -6.96 15.17 -4.35
N THR A 64 -8.22 15.30 -3.94
CA THR A 64 -8.59 16.21 -2.86
C THR A 64 -9.39 15.49 -1.79
N ALA A 65 -8.84 15.45 -0.60
CA ALA A 65 -9.50 14.97 0.62
C ALA A 65 -9.66 16.16 1.56
N ALA A 66 -10.88 16.68 1.69
CA ALA A 66 -11.14 17.92 2.42
C ALA A 66 -10.56 17.88 3.86
N GLY A 67 -9.73 18.86 4.19
CA GLY A 67 -9.09 18.95 5.50
C GLY A 67 -7.90 18.00 5.72
N VAL A 68 -7.55 17.16 4.75
CA VAL A 68 -6.47 16.18 4.85
C VAL A 68 -5.35 16.49 3.87
N PHE A 69 -5.67 16.53 2.59
CA PHE A 69 -4.72 16.88 1.54
C PHE A 69 -5.41 17.40 0.26
N ASP A 70 -4.64 18.09 -0.54
CA ASP A 70 -5.04 18.57 -1.85
C ASP A 70 -3.83 18.57 -2.78
N SER A 71 -3.92 17.81 -3.86
CA SER A 71 -2.84 17.73 -4.84
C SER A 71 -2.69 19.00 -5.67
N GLY A 72 -3.75 19.81 -5.74
CA GLY A 72 -3.87 20.79 -6.81
C GLY A 72 -4.01 20.12 -8.18
N ASN A 73 -3.77 20.86 -9.22
CA ASN A 73 -3.92 20.40 -10.59
C ASN A 73 -2.85 19.39 -10.98
N ILE A 74 -3.27 18.20 -11.39
CA ILE A 74 -2.41 17.15 -11.95
C ILE A 74 -2.67 17.11 -13.45
N ALA A 75 -1.71 17.60 -14.23
CA ALA A 75 -1.82 17.63 -15.68
C ALA A 75 -1.84 16.21 -16.29
N PRO A 76 -2.33 16.03 -17.52
CA PRO A 76 -2.19 14.77 -18.25
C PRO A 76 -0.75 14.25 -18.22
N ASN A 77 -0.58 12.95 -17.97
CA ASN A 77 0.69 12.24 -17.81
C ASN A 77 1.53 12.65 -16.59
N ALA A 78 1.06 13.57 -15.76
CA ALA A 78 1.70 13.93 -14.51
C ALA A 78 1.31 12.99 -13.36
N ARG A 79 2.07 13.07 -12.28
CA ARG A 79 1.92 12.25 -11.08
C ARG A 79 1.92 13.11 -9.83
N TRP A 80 1.30 12.60 -8.80
CA TRP A 80 1.36 13.18 -7.47
C TRP A 80 1.50 12.07 -6.43
N LYS A 81 2.37 12.26 -5.45
CA LYS A 81 2.64 11.29 -4.39
C LYS A 81 2.34 11.87 -3.04
N ARG A 82 1.90 11.01 -2.13
CA ARG A 82 1.77 11.35 -0.72
C ARG A 82 2.04 10.13 0.17
N VAL A 83 2.78 10.35 1.24
CA VAL A 83 2.94 9.36 2.32
C VAL A 83 1.70 9.39 3.20
N MET A 84 1.13 8.22 3.48
CA MET A 84 -0.02 8.07 4.36
C MET A 84 0.46 7.89 5.81
N GLY A 85 0.54 8.99 6.56
CA GLY A 85 1.10 8.99 7.90
C GLY A 85 0.11 8.69 9.02
N LYS A 86 -1.20 8.67 8.75
CA LYS A 86 -2.24 8.53 9.76
C LYS A 86 -3.24 7.44 9.37
N ALA A 87 -3.53 6.54 10.32
CA ALA A 87 -4.56 5.52 10.15
C ALA A 87 -5.96 6.13 10.04
N GLY A 88 -6.82 5.51 9.29
CA GLY A 88 -8.21 5.88 9.11
C GLY A 88 -8.71 5.70 7.69
N THR A 89 -9.98 5.99 7.50
CA THR A 89 -10.62 6.00 6.19
C THR A 89 -10.54 7.41 5.62
N VAL A 90 -9.99 7.55 4.42
CA VAL A 90 -9.78 8.83 3.76
C VAL A 90 -10.52 8.85 2.42
N PRO A 91 -11.74 9.39 2.37
CA PRO A 91 -12.42 9.63 1.11
C PRO A 91 -11.79 10.83 0.39
N TYR A 92 -11.68 10.76 -0.91
CA TYR A 92 -11.18 11.84 -1.73
C TYR A 92 -11.93 11.92 -3.06
N ALA A 93 -11.78 13.03 -3.76
CA ALA A 93 -12.43 13.27 -5.04
C ALA A 93 -11.57 14.17 -5.93
N CYS A 94 -11.91 14.22 -7.21
CA CYS A 94 -11.45 15.27 -8.11
C CYS A 94 -12.37 16.48 -8.01
N THR A 95 -11.84 17.67 -7.79
CA THR A 95 -12.66 18.89 -7.67
C THR A 95 -13.26 19.33 -9.00
N PHE A 96 -12.67 18.92 -10.12
CA PHE A 96 -13.21 19.23 -11.46
C PHE A 96 -14.34 18.30 -11.87
N HIS A 97 -14.39 17.11 -11.30
CA HIS A 97 -15.37 16.07 -11.61
C HIS A 97 -15.89 15.46 -10.30
N PRO A 98 -16.90 16.08 -9.67
CA PRO A 98 -17.31 15.69 -8.30
C PRO A 98 -17.77 14.24 -8.14
N THR A 99 -18.15 13.56 -9.22
CA THR A 99 -18.52 12.13 -9.20
C THR A 99 -17.31 11.20 -9.27
N MET A 100 -16.13 11.74 -9.57
CA MET A 100 -14.86 11.00 -9.57
C MET A 100 -14.33 10.90 -8.15
N LYS A 101 -14.58 9.78 -7.49
CA LYS A 101 -14.32 9.55 -6.06
C LYS A 101 -13.46 8.33 -5.84
N GLY A 102 -12.67 8.37 -4.78
CA GLY A 102 -11.90 7.24 -4.30
C GLY A 102 -11.88 7.20 -2.78
N THR A 103 -11.37 6.10 -2.23
CA THR A 103 -11.24 5.90 -0.79
C THR A 103 -9.93 5.18 -0.47
N LEU A 104 -9.19 5.71 0.48
CA LEU A 104 -8.04 5.04 1.07
C LEU A 104 -8.44 4.48 2.44
N GLN A 105 -8.09 3.23 2.67
CA GLN A 105 -8.15 2.58 3.98
C GLN A 105 -6.71 2.50 4.49
N VAL A 106 -6.35 3.36 5.44
CA VAL A 106 -5.00 3.39 6.02
C VAL A 106 -5.03 2.64 7.35
N ARG A 107 -4.26 1.59 7.45
CA ARG A 107 -4.19 0.73 8.63
C ARG A 107 -2.95 0.97 9.48
#